data_921c6d7cbc02cff8c3bf4ae564cdf930
#
_entry.id   921c6d7cbc02cff8c3bf4ae564cdf930
#
_cell.length_a   1.000
_cell.length_b   1.000
_cell.length_c   1.000
_cell.angle_alpha   90.00
_cell.angle_beta   90.00
_cell.angle_gamma   90.00
#
_symmetry.space_group_name_H-M   'P 1'
#
loop_
_entity.id
_entity.type
_entity.pdbx_description
1 polymer ?
#
loop_
_entity_poly.entity_id
_entity_poly.type
_entity_poly.pdbx_seq_one_letter_code
_entity_poly.pdbx_strand_id
1 'polypeptide(L)'
;MKLFARLTLLVLVIPFIAKSQSQPEWENENINYINREKARNSWMPYASEEQAVTENLSLSPYYLNLNGTWKFNWVKHPDLRPVNFFQPGYDVSWWDNLEVPSCWQLKGYGIPVYTNVTYPHAAKPPYIMEPVPAEFTKHQYPNPVGSYVREFVLPANFKDRRTLLHFAGVESAMYVWVNGVKVGYSEDSRLPAEFDITKYVRSGKNTLAVEVYQWSDGSYLEDQDFWRMSGIYRDVYLLSVPGTYLRDYWLKADFVSDFSKAELTLEAGFAGFSLKEKLNLEVYLLLYGQKNEKLPDPVFSFAIDGGKTYKAPLIHKASISNPRLWSAEDPNLYHVLIVTKNKAGKVLMVQSSDFGFRKVEIKDQQLWVNGKSIKIKGVNRHDIDPTDGRAVSKASMLRDVELFKQFNINTVRTSHYPNDPYFYNLCDRYGIYVIDEANVESHGMGYGDESLGHVKSWQEAHVSRIMNMMERDKNHPSVIMWSLGNEA
;
A
#
# COMPACT_ATOMS: atom_id res chain seq x y z
N MET A 1 -89.62 -7.04 11.60
CA MET A 1 -88.45 -6.13 11.89
C MET A 1 -87.20 -6.96 11.98
N LYS A 2 -86.37 -6.98 10.93
CA LYS A 2 -85.08 -7.72 10.90
C LYS A 2 -83.96 -6.69 11.00
N LEU A 3 -83.22 -6.76 12.10
CA LEU A 3 -82.08 -5.95 12.36
C LEU A 3 -80.85 -6.51 11.60
N PHE A 4 -80.30 -5.81 10.65
CA PHE A 4 -79.00 -6.15 9.98
C PHE A 4 -77.85 -5.45 10.73
N ALA A 5 -77.07 -6.25 11.44
CA ALA A 5 -75.79 -5.76 11.99
C ALA A 5 -74.71 -5.72 10.89
N ARG A 6 -74.20 -4.55 10.59
CA ARG A 6 -73.05 -4.37 9.71
C ARG A 6 -71.75 -4.53 10.55
N LEU A 7 -71.04 -5.59 10.25
CA LEU A 7 -69.67 -5.80 10.79
C LEU A 7 -68.70 -5.02 9.95
N THR A 8 -68.09 -3.94 10.47
CA THR A 8 -67.04 -3.18 9.79
C THR A 8 -65.70 -3.80 10.15
N LEU A 9 -65.04 -4.48 9.17
CA LEU A 9 -63.73 -5.05 9.33
C LEU A 9 -62.68 -3.92 9.19
N LEU A 10 -62.02 -3.55 10.31
CA LEU A 10 -60.92 -2.59 10.31
C LEU A 10 -59.66 -3.33 9.95
N VAL A 11 -59.17 -3.19 8.70
CA VAL A 11 -57.88 -3.71 8.26
C VAL A 11 -56.78 -2.76 8.72
N LEU A 12 -56.05 -3.12 9.77
CA LEU A 12 -54.83 -2.42 10.19
C LEU A 12 -53.71 -2.74 9.17
N VAL A 13 -53.46 -1.80 8.28
CA VAL A 13 -52.29 -1.83 7.43
C VAL A 13 -51.08 -1.35 8.27
N ILE A 14 -50.30 -2.30 8.79
CA ILE A 14 -49.00 -2.01 9.41
C ILE A 14 -48.03 -1.74 8.25
N PRO A 15 -47.48 -0.53 8.13
CA PRO A 15 -46.43 -0.28 7.13
C PRO A 15 -45.20 -1.08 7.54
N PHE A 16 -44.88 -2.13 6.80
CA PHE A 16 -43.56 -2.73 6.84
C PHE A 16 -42.57 -1.68 6.31
N ILE A 17 -41.94 -0.95 7.22
CA ILE A 17 -40.73 -0.17 6.89
C ILE A 17 -39.65 -1.22 6.69
N ALA A 18 -39.50 -1.70 5.46
CA ALA A 18 -38.30 -2.38 5.05
C ALA A 18 -37.14 -1.36 5.24
N LYS A 19 -36.37 -1.50 6.31
CA LYS A 19 -35.06 -0.86 6.37
C LYS A 19 -34.35 -1.38 5.14
N SER A 20 -34.15 -0.54 4.13
CA SER A 20 -33.17 -0.76 3.09
C SER A 20 -31.86 -0.98 3.82
N GLN A 21 -31.39 -2.22 3.88
CA GLN A 21 -30.07 -2.53 4.37
C GLN A 21 -29.14 -1.83 3.40
N SER A 22 -28.39 -0.83 3.86
CA SER A 22 -27.38 -0.19 3.01
C SER A 22 -26.46 -1.28 2.49
N GLN A 23 -26.18 -1.24 1.20
CA GLN A 23 -25.22 -2.13 0.56
C GLN A 23 -23.90 -2.09 1.34
N PRO A 24 -23.27 -3.23 1.66
CA PRO A 24 -22.01 -3.23 2.39
C PRO A 24 -20.91 -2.60 1.54
N GLU A 25 -19.89 -2.03 2.17
CA GLU A 25 -18.82 -1.34 1.49
C GLU A 25 -18.10 -2.24 0.45
N TRP A 26 -17.92 -3.53 0.74
CA TRP A 26 -17.26 -4.53 -0.12
C TRP A 26 -18.14 -5.04 -1.30
N GLU A 27 -19.29 -4.45 -1.54
CA GLU A 27 -20.15 -4.59 -2.74
C GLU A 27 -20.57 -3.21 -3.27
N ASN A 28 -19.75 -2.16 -3.09
CA ASN A 28 -20.10 -0.80 -3.48
C ASN A 28 -18.88 -0.08 -4.10
N GLU A 29 -18.78 -0.11 -5.40
CA GLU A 29 -17.70 0.45 -6.20
C GLU A 29 -17.46 1.96 -6.00
N ASN A 30 -18.36 2.64 -5.30
CA ASN A 30 -18.19 4.04 -4.94
C ASN A 30 -17.42 4.23 -3.61
N ILE A 31 -17.10 3.14 -2.88
CA ILE A 31 -16.44 3.18 -1.58
C ILE A 31 -15.18 2.30 -1.60
N ASN A 32 -14.11 2.76 -2.17
CA ASN A 32 -12.84 2.03 -2.20
C ASN A 32 -12.07 2.10 -0.88
N TYR A 33 -12.36 3.08 -0.01
CA TYR A 33 -11.74 3.25 1.30
C TYR A 33 -12.54 4.18 2.22
N ILE A 34 -12.33 4.01 3.53
CA ILE A 34 -12.83 4.92 4.58
C ILE A 34 -11.67 5.24 5.53
N ASN A 35 -11.39 6.52 5.76
CA ASN A 35 -10.33 7.03 6.66
C ASN A 35 -8.92 6.50 6.34
N ARG A 36 -8.67 5.92 5.19
CA ARG A 36 -7.33 5.58 4.73
C ARG A 36 -6.59 6.87 4.39
N GLU A 37 -5.34 6.98 4.83
CA GLU A 37 -4.46 8.07 4.44
C GLU A 37 -4.17 8.02 2.94
N LYS A 38 -3.91 9.17 2.33
CA LYS A 38 -3.51 9.24 0.91
C LYS A 38 -2.21 8.46 0.71
N ALA A 39 -2.00 7.89 -0.46
CA ALA A 39 -0.72 7.28 -0.82
C ALA A 39 0.43 8.30 -0.71
N ARG A 40 1.61 7.82 -0.43
CA ARG A 40 2.85 8.60 -0.30
C ARG A 40 4.04 7.77 -0.73
N ASN A 41 5.15 8.43 -1.04
CA ASN A 41 6.39 7.72 -1.29
C ASN A 41 6.86 6.91 -0.08
N SER A 42 7.57 5.82 -0.35
CA SER A 42 8.13 4.95 0.69
C SER A 42 9.29 5.64 1.41
N TRP A 43 9.22 5.71 2.71
CA TRP A 43 10.31 6.16 3.60
C TRP A 43 10.09 5.59 5.00
N MET A 44 11.17 5.48 5.79
CA MET A 44 11.14 4.99 7.17
C MET A 44 11.68 6.03 8.14
N PRO A 45 11.09 6.13 9.36
CA PRO A 45 11.51 7.10 10.37
C PRO A 45 12.62 6.55 11.27
N TYR A 46 13.60 7.38 11.61
CA TYR A 46 14.69 7.09 12.55
C TYR A 46 14.87 8.25 13.55
N ALA A 47 15.61 8.00 14.64
CA ALA A 47 15.87 9.01 15.64
C ALA A 47 17.15 9.82 15.36
N SER A 48 18.07 9.28 14.57
CA SER A 48 19.32 9.94 14.18
C SER A 48 19.73 9.58 12.76
N GLU A 49 20.64 10.36 12.22
CA GLU A 49 21.24 10.16 10.90
C GLU A 49 22.04 8.85 10.83
N GLU A 50 22.77 8.50 11.91
CA GLU A 50 23.57 7.26 12.00
C GLU A 50 22.64 6.03 11.89
N GLN A 51 21.48 6.05 12.54
CA GLN A 51 20.50 4.96 12.41
C GLN A 51 19.93 4.90 11.00
N ALA A 52 19.59 6.04 10.43
CA ALA A 52 18.96 6.14 9.12
C ALA A 52 19.84 5.60 7.99
N VAL A 53 21.15 5.84 8.03
CA VAL A 53 22.13 5.33 7.05
C VAL A 53 22.24 3.80 7.08
N THR A 54 21.95 3.16 8.21
CA THR A 54 21.99 1.69 8.29
C THR A 54 20.82 1.02 7.59
N GLU A 55 19.71 1.73 7.37
CA GLU A 55 18.43 1.20 6.89
C GLU A 55 17.87 0.05 7.73
N ASN A 56 18.44 -0.18 8.91
CA ASN A 56 17.98 -1.23 9.81
C ASN A 56 16.80 -0.74 10.65
N LEU A 57 15.59 -1.15 10.29
CA LEU A 57 14.36 -0.76 10.97
C LEU A 57 14.31 -1.19 12.44
N SER A 58 15.04 -2.27 12.82
CA SER A 58 15.07 -2.70 14.20
C SER A 58 15.78 -1.70 15.14
N LEU A 59 16.59 -0.80 14.60
CA LEU A 59 17.25 0.29 15.33
C LEU A 59 16.36 1.53 15.49
N SER A 60 15.27 1.63 14.71
CA SER A 60 14.38 2.77 14.79
C SER A 60 13.46 2.67 16.02
N PRO A 61 13.51 3.63 16.95
CA PRO A 61 12.55 3.68 18.04
C PRO A 61 11.15 4.12 17.60
N TYR A 62 11.00 4.49 16.34
CA TYR A 62 9.75 4.97 15.74
C TYR A 62 9.06 3.94 14.85
N TYR A 63 9.53 2.69 14.90
CA TYR A 63 8.96 1.55 14.18
C TYR A 63 8.59 0.45 15.17
N LEU A 64 7.38 -0.09 15.05
CA LEU A 64 6.96 -1.28 15.80
C LEU A 64 6.38 -2.31 14.84
N ASN A 65 7.08 -3.44 14.70
CA ASN A 65 6.60 -4.57 13.90
C ASN A 65 5.40 -5.25 14.57
N LEU A 66 4.35 -5.49 13.82
CA LEU A 66 3.16 -6.23 14.25
C LEU A 66 3.02 -7.59 13.54
N ASN A 67 4.01 -8.03 12.77
CA ASN A 67 4.04 -9.39 12.21
C ASN A 67 4.15 -10.44 13.32
N GLY A 68 3.94 -11.70 12.93
CA GLY A 68 4.02 -12.87 13.81
C GLY A 68 2.63 -13.44 14.11
N THR A 69 2.46 -14.09 15.24
CA THR A 69 1.25 -14.85 15.56
C THR A 69 0.08 -13.94 15.93
N TRP A 70 -1.04 -14.08 15.21
CA TRP A 70 -2.31 -13.43 15.49
C TRP A 70 -3.37 -14.47 15.86
N LYS A 71 -4.37 -14.10 16.67
CA LYS A 71 -5.58 -14.88 16.83
C LYS A 71 -6.40 -14.78 15.55
N PHE A 72 -6.91 -15.92 15.08
CA PHE A 72 -7.58 -16.03 13.77
C PHE A 72 -8.84 -16.89 13.85
N ASN A 73 -9.91 -16.40 13.23
CA ASN A 73 -11.15 -17.15 13.04
C ASN A 73 -11.56 -17.02 11.57
N TRP A 74 -11.71 -18.16 10.89
CA TRP A 74 -12.12 -18.23 9.51
C TRP A 74 -13.52 -18.80 9.39
N VAL A 75 -14.32 -18.16 8.54
CA VAL A 75 -15.67 -18.63 8.21
C VAL A 75 -15.87 -18.60 6.69
N LYS A 76 -16.70 -19.52 6.21
CA LYS A 76 -16.96 -19.71 4.77
C LYS A 76 -17.97 -18.73 4.18
N HIS A 77 -18.63 -17.91 5.01
CA HIS A 77 -19.68 -16.98 4.58
C HIS A 77 -19.73 -15.78 5.51
N PRO A 78 -19.97 -14.55 5.01
CA PRO A 78 -19.99 -13.35 5.82
C PRO A 78 -20.99 -13.40 6.99
N ASP A 79 -22.15 -14.04 6.83
CA ASP A 79 -23.17 -14.13 7.88
C ASP A 79 -22.74 -15.00 9.09
N LEU A 80 -21.69 -15.80 8.93
CA LEU A 80 -21.14 -16.66 9.98
C LEU A 80 -20.04 -15.99 10.80
N ARG A 81 -19.61 -14.79 10.41
CA ARG A 81 -18.52 -14.10 11.08
C ARG A 81 -18.89 -13.63 12.49
N PRO A 82 -17.95 -13.58 13.41
CA PRO A 82 -18.18 -13.06 14.76
C PRO A 82 -18.35 -11.53 14.72
N VAL A 83 -19.61 -11.05 14.74
CA VAL A 83 -19.95 -9.64 14.48
C VAL A 83 -19.43 -8.62 15.50
N ASN A 84 -19.03 -9.05 16.72
CA ASN A 84 -18.58 -8.16 17.79
C ASN A 84 -17.18 -8.48 18.30
N PHE A 85 -16.38 -9.23 17.54
CA PHE A 85 -15.06 -9.72 17.95
C PHE A 85 -14.07 -8.60 18.25
N PHE A 86 -14.25 -7.43 17.67
CA PHE A 86 -13.41 -6.24 17.87
C PHE A 86 -13.63 -5.54 19.21
N GLN A 87 -14.70 -5.90 19.95
CA GLN A 87 -15.02 -5.27 21.23
C GLN A 87 -14.03 -5.68 22.32
N PRO A 88 -13.65 -4.76 23.21
CA PRO A 88 -12.79 -5.07 24.35
C PRO A 88 -13.43 -6.17 25.22
N GLY A 89 -12.64 -7.20 25.55
CA GLY A 89 -13.08 -8.32 26.39
C GLY A 89 -13.78 -9.43 25.63
N TYR A 90 -13.92 -9.35 24.31
CA TYR A 90 -14.37 -10.50 23.52
C TYR A 90 -13.38 -11.65 23.66
N ASP A 91 -13.86 -12.85 23.98
CA ASP A 91 -13.02 -14.03 24.20
C ASP A 91 -12.58 -14.64 22.86
N VAL A 92 -11.30 -14.45 22.53
CA VAL A 92 -10.63 -15.04 21.36
C VAL A 92 -9.70 -16.19 21.77
N SER A 93 -9.72 -16.66 23.02
CA SER A 93 -8.79 -17.67 23.51
C SER A 93 -8.89 -18.99 22.75
N TRP A 94 -10.09 -19.34 22.30
CA TRP A 94 -10.41 -20.54 21.53
C TRP A 94 -10.14 -20.42 20.03
N TRP A 95 -9.78 -19.20 19.52
CA TRP A 95 -9.43 -18.99 18.13
C TRP A 95 -8.08 -19.63 17.81
N ASP A 96 -7.90 -20.00 16.56
CA ASP A 96 -6.62 -20.47 16.06
C ASP A 96 -5.53 -19.42 16.15
N ASN A 97 -4.29 -19.83 15.93
CA ASN A 97 -3.16 -18.96 15.76
C ASN A 97 -2.73 -19.00 14.29
N LEU A 98 -2.58 -17.83 13.68
CA LEU A 98 -2.12 -17.70 12.30
C LEU A 98 -0.93 -16.74 12.24
N GLU A 99 0.12 -17.13 11.52
CA GLU A 99 1.25 -16.25 11.27
C GLU A 99 0.88 -15.18 10.23
N VAL A 100 1.23 -13.93 10.51
CA VAL A 100 1.11 -12.77 9.61
C VAL A 100 2.53 -12.26 9.35
N PRO A 101 2.93 -12.06 8.09
CA PRO A 101 2.14 -12.23 6.87
C PRO A 101 1.94 -13.69 6.43
N SER A 102 0.76 -13.99 5.86
CA SER A 102 0.48 -15.27 5.21
C SER A 102 -0.79 -15.23 4.36
N CYS A 103 -0.91 -16.17 3.42
CA CYS A 103 -2.18 -16.49 2.77
C CYS A 103 -2.87 -17.61 3.57
N TRP A 104 -4.11 -17.39 4.01
CA TRP A 104 -4.79 -18.37 4.88
C TRP A 104 -5.08 -19.71 4.19
N GLN A 105 -5.24 -19.73 2.84
CA GLN A 105 -5.45 -20.97 2.09
C GLN A 105 -4.26 -21.94 2.23
N LEU A 106 -3.03 -21.40 2.28
CA LEU A 106 -1.82 -22.19 2.46
C LEU A 106 -1.59 -22.62 3.92
N LYS A 107 -2.44 -22.15 4.83
CA LYS A 107 -2.46 -22.53 6.25
C LYS A 107 -3.65 -23.44 6.60
N GLY A 108 -4.38 -23.93 5.58
CA GLY A 108 -5.47 -24.91 5.74
C GLY A 108 -6.88 -24.33 5.84
N TYR A 109 -7.07 -23.04 5.57
CA TYR A 109 -8.38 -22.40 5.61
C TYR A 109 -8.91 -22.13 4.19
N GLY A 110 -9.91 -22.88 3.77
CA GLY A 110 -10.40 -22.85 2.40
C GLY A 110 -9.43 -23.53 1.43
N ILE A 111 -9.50 -23.15 0.18
CA ILE A 111 -8.64 -23.68 -0.89
C ILE A 111 -8.11 -22.54 -1.77
N PRO A 112 -6.88 -22.63 -2.31
CA PRO A 112 -6.46 -21.77 -3.40
C PRO A 112 -7.25 -22.11 -4.66
N VAL A 113 -7.72 -21.08 -5.36
CA VAL A 113 -8.45 -21.22 -6.62
C VAL A 113 -7.62 -20.63 -7.74
N TYR A 114 -7.47 -21.37 -8.83
CA TYR A 114 -6.84 -20.85 -10.05
C TYR A 114 -7.90 -20.54 -11.09
N THR A 115 -7.87 -19.34 -11.61
CA THR A 115 -8.66 -18.93 -12.78
C THR A 115 -7.78 -18.08 -13.69
N ASN A 116 -8.03 -18.16 -15.01
CA ASN A 116 -7.40 -17.26 -15.96
C ASN A 116 -8.36 -16.11 -16.35
N VAL A 117 -9.21 -16.28 -17.34
CA VAL A 117 -10.13 -15.25 -17.84
C VAL A 117 -11.43 -15.18 -17.04
N THR A 118 -11.83 -16.28 -16.41
CA THR A 118 -13.12 -16.40 -15.73
C THR A 118 -13.01 -15.93 -14.28
N TYR A 119 -13.87 -15.01 -13.84
CA TYR A 119 -13.96 -14.67 -12.42
C TYR A 119 -14.26 -15.89 -11.55
N PRO A 120 -13.62 -15.99 -10.37
CA PRO A 120 -13.92 -17.06 -9.41
C PRO A 120 -15.29 -16.88 -8.70
N HIS A 121 -16.02 -15.86 -9.05
CA HIS A 121 -17.35 -15.49 -8.56
C HIS A 121 -18.23 -15.08 -9.74
N ALA A 122 -19.53 -14.87 -9.53
CA ALA A 122 -20.43 -14.44 -10.60
C ALA A 122 -20.02 -13.08 -11.18
N ALA A 123 -20.05 -12.95 -12.50
CA ALA A 123 -19.71 -11.71 -13.20
C ALA A 123 -20.90 -10.73 -13.19
N LYS A 124 -21.23 -10.17 -12.02
CA LYS A 124 -22.32 -9.21 -11.81
C LYS A 124 -21.86 -8.03 -10.94
N PRO A 125 -20.86 -7.24 -11.39
CA PRO A 125 -20.34 -6.15 -10.57
C PRO A 125 -21.43 -5.14 -10.17
N PRO A 126 -21.40 -4.61 -8.92
CA PRO A 126 -20.39 -4.83 -7.90
C PRO A 126 -20.64 -6.03 -6.96
N TYR A 127 -21.64 -6.85 -7.22
CA TYR A 127 -22.12 -7.90 -6.30
C TYR A 127 -21.23 -9.13 -6.31
N ILE A 128 -20.80 -9.56 -5.12
CA ILE A 128 -19.92 -10.72 -4.90
C ILE A 128 -20.70 -11.93 -4.32
N MET A 129 -21.84 -11.70 -3.64
CA MET A 129 -22.57 -12.75 -2.93
C MET A 129 -23.49 -13.60 -3.83
N GLU A 130 -23.42 -13.42 -5.14
CA GLU A 130 -24.11 -14.29 -6.09
C GLU A 130 -23.58 -15.73 -5.99
N PRO A 131 -24.39 -16.75 -6.36
CA PRO A 131 -23.94 -18.13 -6.32
C PRO A 131 -22.64 -18.35 -7.08
N VAL A 132 -21.75 -19.13 -6.50
CA VAL A 132 -20.51 -19.57 -7.17
C VAL A 132 -20.88 -20.28 -8.47
N PRO A 133 -20.23 -19.96 -9.61
CA PRO A 133 -20.48 -20.63 -10.88
C PRO A 133 -20.39 -22.18 -10.77
N ALA A 134 -21.30 -22.88 -11.44
CA ALA A 134 -21.44 -24.35 -11.30
C ALA A 134 -20.20 -25.16 -11.77
N GLU A 135 -19.39 -24.57 -12.63
CA GLU A 135 -18.13 -25.12 -13.14
C GLU A 135 -17.02 -25.13 -12.10
N PHE A 136 -17.13 -24.36 -11.02
CA PHE A 136 -16.15 -24.35 -9.95
C PHE A 136 -16.35 -25.50 -8.96
N THR A 137 -15.32 -25.78 -8.20
CA THR A 137 -15.37 -26.85 -7.20
C THR A 137 -16.39 -26.56 -6.09
N LYS A 138 -17.09 -27.62 -5.66
CA LYS A 138 -18.01 -27.58 -4.50
C LYS A 138 -17.36 -27.13 -3.18
N HIS A 139 -16.02 -27.06 -3.13
CA HIS A 139 -15.28 -26.60 -1.97
C HIS A 139 -15.00 -25.09 -2.00
N GLN A 140 -15.36 -24.40 -3.07
CA GLN A 140 -15.36 -22.95 -3.11
C GLN A 140 -16.59 -22.40 -2.42
N TYR A 141 -16.39 -21.38 -1.61
CA TYR A 141 -17.46 -20.69 -0.87
C TYR A 141 -17.69 -19.30 -1.45
N PRO A 142 -18.91 -18.74 -1.31
CA PRO A 142 -19.24 -17.46 -1.96
C PRO A 142 -18.29 -16.33 -1.58
N ASN A 143 -18.08 -16.10 -0.28
CA ASN A 143 -17.15 -15.07 0.19
C ASN A 143 -16.64 -15.38 1.60
N PRO A 144 -15.58 -16.17 1.75
CA PRO A 144 -14.96 -16.44 3.05
C PRO A 144 -14.46 -15.17 3.74
N VAL A 145 -14.53 -15.17 5.07
CA VAL A 145 -14.05 -14.06 5.91
C VAL A 145 -13.07 -14.55 6.95
N GLY A 146 -11.92 -13.86 7.06
CA GLY A 146 -10.94 -14.04 8.10
C GLY A 146 -11.02 -12.92 9.13
N SER A 147 -11.26 -13.23 10.39
CA SER A 147 -11.22 -12.28 11.50
C SER A 147 -9.93 -12.47 12.27
N TYR A 148 -9.18 -11.38 12.46
CA TYR A 148 -7.86 -11.35 13.08
C TYR A 148 -7.88 -10.49 14.33
N VAL A 149 -7.20 -10.92 15.39
CA VAL A 149 -6.99 -10.11 16.59
C VAL A 149 -5.54 -10.20 17.06
N ARG A 150 -4.95 -9.04 17.33
CA ARG A 150 -3.61 -8.91 17.91
C ARG A 150 -3.59 -7.90 19.02
N GLU A 151 -2.95 -8.25 20.12
CA GLU A 151 -2.60 -7.32 21.17
C GLU A 151 -1.20 -6.76 20.96
N PHE A 152 -1.01 -5.48 21.26
CA PHE A 152 0.30 -4.83 21.22
C PHE A 152 0.45 -3.81 22.34
N VAL A 153 1.68 -3.56 22.73
CA VAL A 153 2.01 -2.52 23.71
C VAL A 153 2.62 -1.34 22.97
N LEU A 154 2.01 -0.17 23.12
CA LEU A 154 2.54 1.05 22.50
C LEU A 154 3.82 1.48 23.22
N PRO A 155 4.97 1.60 22.51
CA PRO A 155 6.22 2.02 23.11
C PRO A 155 6.15 3.44 23.72
N ALA A 156 6.87 3.70 24.80
CA ALA A 156 6.83 4.98 25.50
C ALA A 156 7.26 6.17 24.63
N ASN A 157 8.12 5.96 23.65
CA ASN A 157 8.60 6.94 22.69
C ASN A 157 7.58 7.30 21.57
N PHE A 158 6.42 6.63 21.54
CA PHE A 158 5.28 7.01 20.72
C PHE A 158 4.40 8.09 21.40
N LYS A 159 4.63 8.34 22.70
CA LYS A 159 3.90 9.36 23.43
C LYS A 159 4.09 10.76 22.82
N ASP A 160 3.00 11.54 22.76
CA ASP A 160 2.95 12.90 22.21
C ASP A 160 3.36 12.98 20.71
N ARG A 161 3.29 11.86 20.02
CA ARG A 161 3.54 11.74 18.58
C ARG A 161 2.30 11.16 17.89
N ARG A 162 2.25 11.22 16.56
CA ARG A 162 1.21 10.52 15.79
C ARG A 162 1.62 9.07 15.61
N THR A 163 0.63 8.20 15.61
CA THR A 163 0.80 6.77 15.37
C THR A 163 0.07 6.38 14.09
N LEU A 164 0.83 5.94 13.08
CA LEU A 164 0.30 5.47 11.81
C LEU A 164 0.34 3.94 11.80
N LEU A 165 -0.78 3.30 11.50
CA LEU A 165 -0.89 1.86 11.28
C LEU A 165 -0.79 1.59 9.79
N HIS A 166 0.14 0.73 9.40
CA HIS A 166 0.44 0.41 8.02
C HIS A 166 0.24 -1.08 7.76
N PHE A 167 -0.59 -1.39 6.76
CA PHE A 167 -0.71 -2.70 6.14
C PHE A 167 -0.09 -2.62 4.75
N ALA A 168 0.96 -3.38 4.49
CA ALA A 168 1.66 -3.32 3.20
C ALA A 168 0.93 -4.06 2.08
N GLY A 169 0.02 -4.98 2.40
CA GLY A 169 -0.83 -5.69 1.45
C GLY A 169 -1.83 -6.63 2.13
N VAL A 170 -3.11 -6.49 1.78
CA VAL A 170 -4.22 -7.33 2.28
C VAL A 170 -5.17 -7.61 1.13
N GLU A 171 -5.50 -8.87 0.89
CA GLU A 171 -6.39 -9.29 -0.21
C GLU A 171 -7.69 -9.88 0.34
N SER A 172 -8.89 -9.39 -0.04
CA SER A 172 -9.24 -8.37 -1.06
C SER A 172 -9.60 -7.04 -0.38
N ALA A 173 -10.50 -7.06 0.61
CA ALA A 173 -10.97 -5.91 1.35
C ALA A 173 -10.82 -6.13 2.86
N MET A 174 -10.61 -5.05 3.62
CA MET A 174 -10.47 -5.15 5.07
C MET A 174 -11.16 -4.03 5.83
N TYR A 175 -11.71 -4.38 6.99
CA TYR A 175 -12.09 -3.47 8.04
C TYR A 175 -11.08 -3.50 9.18
N VAL A 176 -10.85 -2.34 9.81
CA VAL A 176 -9.87 -2.18 10.89
C VAL A 176 -10.52 -1.53 12.11
N TRP A 177 -10.26 -2.10 13.29
CA TRP A 177 -10.65 -1.54 14.59
C TRP A 177 -9.46 -1.49 15.54
N VAL A 178 -9.40 -0.44 16.33
CA VAL A 178 -8.44 -0.31 17.44
C VAL A 178 -9.19 -0.05 18.72
N ASN A 179 -8.95 -0.88 19.75
CA ASN A 179 -9.61 -0.78 21.06
C ASN A 179 -11.15 -0.73 20.99
N GLY A 180 -11.76 -1.47 20.04
CA GLY A 180 -13.20 -1.56 19.86
C GLY A 180 -13.80 -0.49 18.96
N VAL A 181 -13.01 0.47 18.46
CA VAL A 181 -13.52 1.56 17.62
C VAL A 181 -13.11 1.32 16.17
N LYS A 182 -14.08 1.38 15.24
CA LYS A 182 -13.83 1.27 13.79
C LYS A 182 -12.91 2.41 13.35
N VAL A 183 -11.75 2.04 12.80
CA VAL A 183 -10.76 2.97 12.26
C VAL A 183 -11.08 3.28 10.81
N GLY A 184 -11.26 2.24 9.99
CA GLY A 184 -11.50 2.43 8.57
C GLY A 184 -11.75 1.16 7.79
N TYR A 185 -11.73 1.32 6.47
CA TYR A 185 -11.92 0.28 5.45
C TYR A 185 -10.95 0.54 4.30
N SER A 186 -10.50 -0.50 3.60
CA SER A 186 -9.67 -0.39 2.41
C SER A 186 -9.84 -1.60 1.50
N GLU A 187 -9.82 -1.31 0.20
CA GLU A 187 -9.62 -2.24 -0.91
C GLU A 187 -8.30 -1.92 -1.62
N ASP A 188 -8.02 -2.59 -2.75
CA ASP A 188 -6.77 -2.62 -3.50
C ASP A 188 -5.74 -3.51 -2.81
N SER A 189 -5.75 -4.78 -3.21
CA SER A 189 -4.96 -5.84 -2.57
C SER A 189 -3.44 -5.61 -2.64
N ARG A 190 -2.95 -4.82 -3.59
CA ARG A 190 -1.51 -4.75 -3.94
C ARG A 190 -0.79 -3.52 -3.43
N LEU A 191 -1.54 -2.53 -2.95
CA LEU A 191 -0.98 -1.30 -2.42
C LEU A 191 -1.21 -1.18 -0.91
N PRO A 192 -0.37 -0.40 -0.21
CA PRO A 192 -0.51 -0.23 1.22
C PRO A 192 -1.79 0.50 1.62
N ALA A 193 -2.34 0.11 2.77
CA ALA A 193 -3.34 0.87 3.48
C ALA A 193 -2.75 1.43 4.79
N GLU A 194 -2.70 2.75 4.90
CA GLU A 194 -2.19 3.45 6.09
C GLU A 194 -3.33 4.20 6.79
N PHE A 195 -3.38 4.11 8.13
CA PHE A 195 -4.41 4.76 8.95
C PHE A 195 -3.76 5.52 10.11
N ASP A 196 -4.18 6.76 10.34
CA ASP A 196 -3.82 7.49 11.56
C ASP A 196 -4.66 6.99 12.73
N ILE A 197 -4.01 6.24 13.61
CA ILE A 197 -4.65 5.66 14.80
C ILE A 197 -4.36 6.44 16.08
N THR A 198 -3.78 7.63 16.01
CA THR A 198 -3.33 8.42 17.16
C THR A 198 -4.42 8.59 18.22
N LYS A 199 -5.66 8.87 17.81
CA LYS A 199 -6.79 9.09 18.74
C LYS A 199 -7.40 7.79 19.28
N TYR A 200 -7.00 6.64 18.75
CA TYR A 200 -7.56 5.34 19.12
C TYR A 200 -6.63 4.52 20.04
N VAL A 201 -5.32 4.82 20.04
CA VAL A 201 -4.35 4.14 20.90
C VAL A 201 -4.22 4.78 22.27
N ARG A 202 -3.80 3.98 23.24
CA ARG A 202 -3.53 4.39 24.62
C ARG A 202 -2.17 3.86 25.08
N SER A 203 -1.62 4.45 26.13
CA SER A 203 -0.42 3.91 26.80
C SER A 203 -0.67 2.50 27.28
N GLY A 204 0.32 1.62 27.11
CA GLY A 204 0.23 0.21 27.49
C GLY A 204 -0.47 -0.64 26.43
N LYS A 205 -1.29 -1.58 26.87
CA LYS A 205 -1.92 -2.60 26.04
C LYS A 205 -3.04 -2.04 25.14
N ASN A 206 -2.96 -2.36 23.87
CA ASN A 206 -3.96 -2.05 22.85
C ASN A 206 -4.35 -3.32 22.11
N THR A 207 -5.54 -3.32 21.54
CA THR A 207 -6.07 -4.41 20.70
C THR A 207 -6.30 -3.88 19.29
N LEU A 208 -5.71 -4.56 18.33
CA LEU A 208 -5.97 -4.38 16.89
C LEU A 208 -6.83 -5.55 16.42
N ALA A 209 -7.96 -5.24 15.80
CA ALA A 209 -8.84 -6.22 15.18
C ALA A 209 -9.00 -5.90 13.69
N VAL A 210 -8.95 -6.93 12.85
CA VAL A 210 -9.05 -6.80 11.38
C VAL A 210 -10.00 -7.88 10.86
N GLU A 211 -10.88 -7.49 9.95
CA GLU A 211 -11.76 -8.43 9.24
C GLU A 211 -11.44 -8.33 7.75
N VAL A 212 -11.09 -9.46 7.14
CA VAL A 212 -10.66 -9.55 5.74
C VAL A 212 -11.65 -10.40 4.97
N TYR A 213 -12.14 -9.86 3.86
CA TYR A 213 -13.04 -10.55 2.92
C TYR A 213 -12.20 -11.14 1.77
N GLN A 214 -12.50 -12.37 1.37
CA GLN A 214 -11.82 -13.01 0.25
C GLN A 214 -12.09 -12.28 -1.06
N TRP A 215 -13.31 -11.81 -1.23
CA TRP A 215 -13.77 -11.08 -2.40
C TRP A 215 -14.41 -9.76 -2.01
N SER A 216 -14.28 -8.77 -2.87
CA SER A 216 -14.99 -7.49 -2.82
C SER A 216 -15.32 -7.04 -4.25
N ASP A 217 -16.06 -5.97 -4.41
CA ASP A 217 -16.21 -5.35 -5.73
C ASP A 217 -14.85 -5.00 -6.35
N GLY A 218 -13.85 -4.62 -5.53
CA GLY A 218 -12.46 -4.45 -5.98
C GLY A 218 -11.88 -5.67 -6.70
N SER A 219 -12.37 -6.88 -6.42
CA SER A 219 -11.92 -8.12 -7.10
C SER A 219 -12.26 -8.15 -8.59
N TYR A 220 -13.22 -7.35 -9.04
CA TYR A 220 -13.53 -7.20 -10.47
C TYR A 220 -12.44 -6.46 -11.26
N LEU A 221 -11.57 -5.70 -10.58
CA LEU A 221 -10.37 -5.07 -11.15
C LEU A 221 -9.08 -5.84 -10.86
N GLU A 222 -9.18 -7.02 -10.25
CA GLU A 222 -8.05 -7.86 -9.85
C GLU A 222 -8.17 -9.26 -10.49
N ASP A 223 -8.55 -9.28 -11.78
CA ASP A 223 -8.83 -10.52 -12.53
C ASP A 223 -7.60 -11.11 -13.21
N GLN A 224 -6.43 -10.95 -12.61
CA GLN A 224 -5.19 -11.51 -13.15
C GLN A 224 -5.25 -13.03 -13.27
N ASP A 225 -4.60 -13.55 -14.32
CA ASP A 225 -4.41 -14.99 -14.57
C ASP A 225 -3.44 -15.59 -13.54
N PHE A 226 -3.96 -16.00 -12.40
CA PHE A 226 -3.13 -16.52 -11.31
C PHE A 226 -3.93 -17.22 -10.20
N TRP A 227 -3.21 -17.77 -9.21
CA TRP A 227 -3.79 -18.33 -8.01
C TRP A 227 -4.46 -17.27 -7.14
N ARG A 228 -5.73 -17.46 -6.78
CA ARG A 228 -6.51 -16.60 -5.87
C ARG A 228 -6.25 -17.04 -4.43
N MET A 229 -5.65 -16.14 -3.66
CA MET A 229 -5.32 -16.35 -2.25
C MET A 229 -5.56 -15.06 -1.49
N SER A 230 -5.94 -15.17 -0.21
CA SER A 230 -6.35 -14.02 0.58
C SER A 230 -5.71 -14.02 1.96
N GLY A 231 -5.78 -12.90 2.64
CA GLY A 231 -5.25 -12.68 3.98
C GLY A 231 -4.41 -11.42 4.08
N ILE A 232 -3.80 -11.23 5.25
CA ILE A 232 -2.78 -10.21 5.48
C ILE A 232 -1.45 -10.83 5.04
N TYR A 233 -1.05 -10.59 3.79
CA TYR A 233 0.06 -11.33 3.16
C TYR A 233 1.36 -10.52 3.04
N ARG A 234 1.35 -9.23 3.43
CA ARG A 234 2.55 -8.40 3.58
C ARG A 234 2.64 -7.83 5.00
N ASP A 235 3.73 -7.14 5.30
CA ASP A 235 4.06 -6.61 6.62
C ASP A 235 2.96 -5.72 7.22
N VAL A 236 2.80 -5.82 8.54
CA VAL A 236 1.98 -4.92 9.36
C VAL A 236 2.86 -4.28 10.41
N TYR A 237 2.81 -2.95 10.50
CA TYR A 237 3.62 -2.21 11.48
C TYR A 237 3.02 -0.86 11.87
N LEU A 238 3.54 -0.31 12.96
CA LEU A 238 3.27 1.06 13.37
C LEU A 238 4.47 1.96 13.10
N LEU A 239 4.19 3.18 12.66
CA LEU A 239 5.15 4.27 12.58
C LEU A 239 4.78 5.36 13.56
N SER A 240 5.79 5.91 14.24
CA SER A 240 5.65 7.09 15.10
C SER A 240 6.25 8.30 14.42
N VAL A 241 5.45 9.33 14.19
CA VAL A 241 5.90 10.57 13.54
C VAL A 241 5.57 11.79 14.39
N PRO A 242 6.29 12.93 14.24
CA PRO A 242 5.96 14.16 14.94
C PRO A 242 4.53 14.64 14.68
N GLY A 243 3.99 15.48 15.54
CA GLY A 243 2.66 16.07 15.37
C GLY A 243 2.49 16.86 14.06
N THR A 244 3.59 17.38 13.53
CA THR A 244 3.71 17.90 12.15
C THR A 244 4.94 17.27 11.53
N TYR A 245 4.80 16.71 10.34
CA TYR A 245 5.86 15.96 9.67
C TYR A 245 5.77 16.09 8.15
N LEU A 246 6.91 15.88 7.47
CA LEU A 246 6.95 15.70 6.03
C LEU A 246 6.35 14.33 5.73
N ARG A 247 5.16 14.33 5.14
CA ARG A 247 4.40 13.10 4.88
C ARG A 247 4.81 12.47 3.57
N ASP A 248 5.04 13.29 2.57
CA ASP A 248 5.34 12.87 1.21
C ASP A 248 6.34 13.82 0.57
N TYR A 249 7.18 13.30 -0.30
CA TYR A 249 8.06 14.13 -1.12
C TYR A 249 8.35 13.48 -2.46
N TRP A 250 8.66 14.33 -3.42
CA TRP A 250 9.11 13.91 -4.74
C TRP A 250 10.40 14.64 -5.09
N LEU A 251 11.44 13.88 -5.42
CA LEU A 251 12.69 14.38 -5.96
C LEU A 251 12.69 14.20 -7.48
N LYS A 252 12.91 15.29 -8.21
CA LYS A 252 12.97 15.32 -9.68
C LYS A 252 14.25 15.97 -10.12
N ALA A 253 14.93 15.40 -11.11
CA ALA A 253 16.16 15.95 -11.67
C ALA A 253 15.98 16.29 -13.15
N ASP A 254 16.24 17.56 -13.49
CA ASP A 254 16.35 18.04 -14.87
C ASP A 254 17.80 18.35 -15.17
N PHE A 255 18.27 17.97 -16.38
CA PHE A 255 19.68 18.01 -16.74
C PHE A 255 19.96 19.01 -17.84
N VAL A 256 21.16 19.62 -17.79
CA VAL A 256 21.77 20.21 -18.97
C VAL A 256 22.15 19.13 -20.00
N SER A 257 22.39 19.52 -21.25
CA SER A 257 22.52 18.56 -22.36
C SER A 257 23.66 17.55 -22.21
N ASP A 258 24.72 17.87 -21.49
CA ASP A 258 25.90 17.02 -21.28
C ASP A 258 25.87 16.28 -19.92
N PHE A 259 24.80 16.40 -19.17
CA PHE A 259 24.63 15.82 -17.82
C PHE A 259 25.64 16.30 -16.77
N SER A 260 26.45 17.30 -17.05
CA SER A 260 27.41 17.86 -16.09
C SER A 260 26.76 18.59 -14.93
N LYS A 261 25.47 18.93 -15.08
CA LYS A 261 24.69 19.67 -14.08
C LYS A 261 23.23 19.23 -14.10
N ALA A 262 22.69 19.06 -12.91
CA ALA A 262 21.25 18.81 -12.69
C ALA A 262 20.63 19.94 -11.87
N GLU A 263 19.42 20.36 -12.22
CA GLU A 263 18.52 21.06 -11.33
C GLU A 263 17.69 20.01 -10.58
N LEU A 264 17.93 19.88 -9.28
CA LEU A 264 17.16 19.01 -8.41
C LEU A 264 15.99 19.79 -7.81
N THR A 265 14.78 19.30 -8.04
CA THR A 265 13.55 19.84 -7.46
C THR A 265 13.03 18.91 -6.37
N LEU A 266 12.78 19.46 -5.18
CA LEU A 266 12.08 18.81 -4.09
C LEU A 266 10.66 19.36 -4.01
N GLU A 267 9.67 18.50 -4.14
CA GLU A 267 8.28 18.79 -3.78
C GLU A 267 8.00 18.18 -2.41
N ALA A 268 7.68 19.00 -1.41
CA ALA A 268 7.57 18.60 0.00
C ALA A 268 6.15 18.78 0.50
N GLY A 269 5.45 17.67 0.78
CA GLY A 269 4.07 17.62 1.29
C GLY A 269 4.02 17.33 2.79
N PHE A 270 3.30 18.13 3.56
CA PHE A 270 3.23 18.04 5.02
C PHE A 270 1.87 17.57 5.50
N ALA A 271 1.86 16.91 6.67
CA ALA A 271 0.64 16.49 7.37
C ALA A 271 0.76 16.69 8.90
N GLY A 272 -0.38 16.52 9.58
CA GLY A 272 -0.48 16.61 11.04
C GLY A 272 -0.83 17.99 11.54
N PHE A 273 0.01 18.99 11.29
CA PHE A 273 -0.19 20.43 11.61
C PHE A 273 -0.54 20.72 13.07
N SER A 274 -0.03 19.94 14.02
CA SER A 274 -0.34 20.10 15.45
C SER A 274 0.79 20.69 16.28
N LEU A 275 2.00 20.82 15.73
CA LEU A 275 3.11 21.50 16.40
C LEU A 275 3.03 23.01 16.16
N LYS A 276 2.86 23.78 17.25
CA LYS A 276 2.77 25.26 17.20
C LYS A 276 4.15 25.95 17.23
N GLU A 277 5.15 25.33 16.60
CA GLU A 277 6.51 25.88 16.52
C GLU A 277 7.06 25.82 15.09
N LYS A 278 8.12 26.58 14.84
CA LYS A 278 8.87 26.44 13.58
C LYS A 278 9.65 25.15 13.58
N LEU A 279 9.59 24.45 12.45
CA LEU A 279 10.41 23.26 12.17
C LEU A 279 11.42 23.63 11.10
N ASN A 280 12.64 23.14 11.25
CA ASN A 280 13.70 23.22 10.26
C ASN A 280 13.89 21.85 9.61
N LEU A 281 13.91 21.83 8.29
CA LEU A 281 14.18 20.62 7.50
C LEU A 281 15.51 20.80 6.76
N GLU A 282 16.33 19.77 6.83
CA GLU A 282 17.59 19.66 6.10
C GLU A 282 17.55 18.36 5.29
N VAL A 283 17.88 18.45 4.00
CA VAL A 283 17.90 17.31 3.08
C VAL A 283 19.33 17.07 2.61
N TYR A 284 19.80 15.86 2.81
CA TYR A 284 21.16 15.43 2.47
C TYR A 284 21.08 14.35 1.40
N LEU A 285 22.05 14.38 0.48
CA LEU A 285 22.32 13.31 -0.48
C LEU A 285 23.71 12.72 -0.19
N LEU A 286 23.73 11.47 0.23
CA LEU A 286 24.95 10.72 0.52
C LEU A 286 25.15 9.67 -0.55
N LEU A 287 26.30 9.63 -1.21
CA LEU A 287 26.55 8.58 -2.21
C LEU A 287 26.50 7.20 -1.54
N TYR A 288 25.67 6.31 -2.09
CA TYR A 288 25.45 4.97 -1.55
C TYR A 288 26.75 4.15 -1.48
N GLY A 289 26.95 3.42 -0.40
CA GLY A 289 28.15 2.59 -0.19
C GLY A 289 29.41 3.36 0.23
N GLN A 290 29.37 4.69 0.33
CA GLN A 290 30.48 5.47 0.90
C GLN A 290 30.27 5.67 2.40
N LYS A 291 31.31 5.34 3.18
CA LYS A 291 31.36 5.69 4.60
C LYS A 291 31.67 7.18 4.71
N ASN A 292 30.69 7.98 5.07
CA ASN A 292 30.89 9.39 5.39
C ASN A 292 31.10 9.51 6.92
N GLU A 293 32.27 9.96 7.34
CA GLU A 293 32.56 10.26 8.75
C GLU A 293 31.75 11.47 9.25
N LYS A 294 31.31 12.33 8.32
CA LYS A 294 30.51 13.52 8.58
C LYS A 294 29.52 13.75 7.43
N LEU A 295 28.32 14.22 7.77
CA LEU A 295 27.37 14.67 6.76
C LEU A 295 27.95 15.82 5.91
N PRO A 296 27.73 15.83 4.58
CA PRO A 296 28.03 16.99 3.75
C PRO A 296 27.13 18.18 4.13
N ASP A 297 27.31 19.31 3.42
CA ASP A 297 26.32 20.38 3.52
C ASP A 297 24.96 19.93 2.97
N PRO A 298 23.83 20.35 3.59
CA PRO A 298 22.51 19.96 3.11
C PRO A 298 22.24 20.57 1.73
N VAL A 299 21.67 19.76 0.83
CA VAL A 299 21.24 20.21 -0.50
C VAL A 299 20.06 21.18 -0.40
N PHE A 300 19.17 20.93 0.56
CA PHE A 300 18.08 21.85 0.90
C PHE A 300 18.08 22.12 2.41
N SER A 301 17.86 23.38 2.76
CA SER A 301 17.62 23.79 4.15
C SER A 301 16.53 24.85 4.16
N PHE A 302 15.42 24.57 4.84
CA PHE A 302 14.28 25.48 4.91
C PHE A 302 13.48 25.30 6.20
N ALA A 303 12.68 26.30 6.54
CA ALA A 303 11.82 26.28 7.71
C ALA A 303 10.34 26.30 7.33
N ILE A 304 9.54 25.62 8.12
CA ILE A 304 8.07 25.65 8.04
C ILE A 304 7.46 26.07 9.39
N ASP A 305 6.26 26.61 9.34
CA ASP A 305 5.40 26.79 10.51
C ASP A 305 4.64 25.48 10.75
N GLY A 306 4.96 24.78 11.83
CA GLY A 306 4.39 23.47 12.12
C GLY A 306 2.90 23.50 12.48
N GLY A 307 2.33 24.68 12.81
CA GLY A 307 0.90 24.87 13.04
C GLY A 307 0.10 25.27 11.79
N LYS A 308 0.79 25.63 10.71
CA LYS A 308 0.16 26.07 9.46
C LYS A 308 -0.15 24.88 8.55
N THR A 309 -1.38 24.80 8.06
CA THR A 309 -1.79 23.81 7.07
C THR A 309 -1.26 24.20 5.66
N TYR A 310 -0.53 23.31 5.05
CA TYR A 310 -0.05 23.43 3.67
C TYR A 310 -0.94 22.56 2.77
N LYS A 311 -1.74 23.19 1.91
CA LYS A 311 -2.68 22.49 1.01
C LYS A 311 -2.00 21.91 -0.24
N ALA A 312 -0.83 22.44 -0.61
CA ALA A 312 -0.02 22.00 -1.72
C ALA A 312 1.42 21.77 -1.25
N PRO A 313 2.20 20.92 -1.94
CA PRO A 313 3.61 20.76 -1.65
C PRO A 313 4.40 22.07 -1.75
N LEU A 314 5.39 22.23 -0.90
CA LEU A 314 6.39 23.30 -1.03
C LEU A 314 7.46 22.85 -2.04
N ILE A 315 7.84 23.77 -2.92
CA ILE A 315 8.80 23.49 -3.99
C ILE A 315 10.12 24.17 -3.67
N HIS A 316 11.20 23.38 -3.63
CA HIS A 316 12.56 23.86 -3.47
C HIS A 316 13.43 23.35 -4.61
N LYS A 317 14.40 24.18 -5.06
CA LYS A 317 15.30 23.85 -6.16
C LYS A 317 16.76 24.04 -5.75
N ALA A 318 17.60 23.12 -6.18
CA ALA A 318 19.05 23.17 -5.95
C ALA A 318 19.81 22.73 -7.20
N SER A 319 21.02 23.24 -7.37
CA SER A 319 21.88 22.85 -8.48
C SER A 319 22.93 21.86 -8.01
N ILE A 320 22.98 20.70 -8.67
CA ILE A 320 23.94 19.63 -8.41
C ILE A 320 24.93 19.56 -9.56
N SER A 321 26.22 19.72 -9.27
CA SER A 321 27.28 19.61 -10.26
C SER A 321 27.78 18.17 -10.34
N ASN A 322 27.97 17.66 -11.55
CA ASN A 322 28.52 16.34 -11.85
C ASN A 322 27.85 15.20 -11.03
N PRO A 323 26.50 15.08 -11.04
CA PRO A 323 25.86 14.00 -10.34
C PRO A 323 26.27 12.65 -10.93
N ARG A 324 26.49 11.64 -10.10
CA ARG A 324 26.62 10.27 -10.60
C ARG A 324 25.25 9.78 -11.06
N LEU A 325 25.17 9.42 -12.34
CA LEU A 325 23.92 9.02 -12.95
C LEU A 325 23.61 7.55 -12.63
N TRP A 326 22.34 7.24 -12.47
CA TRP A 326 21.82 5.89 -12.30
C TRP A 326 21.41 5.31 -13.66
N SER A 327 21.85 4.08 -13.94
CA SER A 327 21.35 3.26 -15.06
C SER A 327 21.41 1.78 -14.67
N ALA A 328 20.82 0.88 -15.48
CA ALA A 328 20.94 -0.56 -15.23
C ALA A 328 22.38 -1.09 -15.32
N GLU A 329 23.26 -0.43 -16.08
CA GLU A 329 24.67 -0.79 -16.23
C GLU A 329 25.55 -0.18 -15.12
N ASP A 330 25.16 0.98 -14.58
CA ASP A 330 25.89 1.70 -13.53
C ASP A 330 24.88 2.30 -12.53
N PRO A 331 24.41 1.51 -11.54
CA PRO A 331 23.31 1.87 -10.65
C PRO A 331 23.78 2.75 -9.48
N ASN A 332 24.29 3.94 -9.77
CA ASN A 332 24.70 4.88 -8.73
C ASN A 332 23.48 5.44 -7.98
N LEU A 333 23.45 5.22 -6.68
CA LEU A 333 22.41 5.69 -5.78
C LEU A 333 22.94 6.71 -4.77
N TYR A 334 22.03 7.50 -4.26
CA TYR A 334 22.23 8.39 -3.14
C TYR A 334 21.23 8.06 -2.03
N HIS A 335 21.72 7.92 -0.80
CA HIS A 335 20.84 7.96 0.37
C HIS A 335 20.31 9.37 0.55
N VAL A 336 19.00 9.48 0.60
CA VAL A 336 18.29 10.72 0.95
C VAL A 336 18.03 10.69 2.44
N LEU A 337 18.63 11.60 3.20
CA LEU A 337 18.28 11.81 4.59
C LEU A 337 17.54 13.14 4.73
N ILE A 338 16.34 13.10 5.29
CA ILE A 338 15.54 14.30 5.59
C ILE A 338 15.43 14.44 7.09
N VAL A 339 16.18 15.39 7.64
CA VAL A 339 16.28 15.66 9.07
C VAL A 339 15.28 16.75 9.45
N THR A 340 14.31 16.42 10.27
CA THR A 340 13.36 17.38 10.84
C THR A 340 13.81 17.77 12.24
N LYS A 341 14.07 19.07 12.47
CA LYS A 341 14.50 19.63 13.74
C LYS A 341 13.47 20.63 14.27
N ASN A 342 13.36 20.74 15.57
CA ASN A 342 12.61 21.83 16.19
C ASN A 342 13.41 23.15 16.19
N LYS A 343 12.80 24.25 16.66
CA LYS A 343 13.43 25.58 16.74
C LYS A 343 14.74 25.57 17.56
N ALA A 344 14.86 24.69 18.56
CA ALA A 344 16.06 24.56 19.39
C ALA A 344 17.17 23.69 18.74
N GLY A 345 16.97 23.20 17.52
CA GLY A 345 17.91 22.33 16.82
C GLY A 345 17.84 20.84 17.20
N LYS A 346 16.92 20.46 18.08
CA LYS A 346 16.72 19.04 18.45
C LYS A 346 16.11 18.28 17.28
N VAL A 347 16.72 17.16 16.90
CA VAL A 347 16.18 16.22 15.90
C VAL A 347 14.88 15.59 16.43
N LEU A 348 13.82 15.70 15.65
CA LEU A 348 12.52 15.10 15.92
C LEU A 348 12.31 13.80 15.15
N MET A 349 12.87 13.72 13.96
CA MET A 349 12.80 12.55 13.08
C MET A 349 13.82 12.70 11.94
N VAL A 350 14.39 11.58 11.51
CA VAL A 350 15.12 11.45 10.24
C VAL A 350 14.37 10.48 9.37
N GLN A 351 14.05 10.88 8.14
CA GLN A 351 13.48 9.99 7.12
C GLN A 351 14.60 9.55 6.18
N SER A 352 14.55 8.28 5.76
CA SER A 352 15.53 7.70 4.84
C SER A 352 14.84 7.02 3.66
N SER A 353 15.40 7.23 2.47
CA SER A 353 15.09 6.51 1.24
C SER A 353 16.29 6.58 0.28
N ASP A 354 16.19 5.94 -0.88
CA ASP A 354 17.21 6.05 -1.92
C ASP A 354 16.72 6.95 -3.07
N PHE A 355 17.67 7.51 -3.84
CA PHE A 355 17.43 8.32 -5.03
C PHE A 355 18.55 8.11 -6.06
N GLY A 356 18.18 8.09 -7.35
CA GLY A 356 19.12 8.01 -8.46
C GLY A 356 18.88 9.11 -9.51
N PHE A 357 19.95 9.83 -9.87
CA PHE A 357 19.89 10.82 -10.93
C PHE A 357 19.77 10.12 -12.29
N ARG A 358 18.66 10.28 -12.97
CA ARG A 358 18.44 9.73 -14.30
C ARG A 358 17.50 10.59 -15.14
N LYS A 359 17.64 10.48 -16.47
CA LYS A 359 16.69 11.03 -17.44
C LYS A 359 16.22 9.91 -18.36
N VAL A 360 14.91 9.74 -18.50
CA VAL A 360 14.27 8.78 -19.40
C VAL A 360 13.56 9.56 -20.49
N GLU A 361 13.81 9.21 -21.75
CA GLU A 361 13.24 9.91 -22.92
C GLU A 361 12.86 8.90 -24.00
N ILE A 362 11.81 9.22 -24.76
CA ILE A 362 11.52 8.58 -26.05
C ILE A 362 11.99 9.55 -27.13
N LYS A 363 12.99 9.12 -27.88
CA LYS A 363 13.58 9.91 -28.97
C LYS A 363 13.85 9.02 -30.16
N ASP A 364 13.55 9.50 -31.35
CA ASP A 364 13.77 8.77 -32.62
C ASP A 364 13.16 7.34 -32.56
N GLN A 365 11.96 7.21 -32.00
CA GLN A 365 11.24 5.93 -31.79
C GLN A 365 12.00 4.91 -30.92
N GLN A 366 12.92 5.35 -30.10
CA GLN A 366 13.71 4.52 -29.18
C GLN A 366 13.60 5.03 -27.74
N LEU A 367 13.77 4.14 -26.79
CA LEU A 367 13.88 4.47 -25.38
C LEU A 367 15.32 4.84 -25.05
N TRP A 368 15.50 5.97 -24.40
CA TRP A 368 16.81 6.51 -24.02
C TRP A 368 16.88 6.69 -22.51
N VAL A 369 18.02 6.31 -21.94
CA VAL A 369 18.34 6.60 -20.54
C VAL A 369 19.67 7.33 -20.51
N ASN A 370 19.71 8.50 -19.88
CA ASN A 370 20.90 9.37 -19.77
C ASN A 370 21.56 9.63 -21.13
N GLY A 371 20.77 9.91 -22.15
CA GLY A 371 21.29 10.21 -23.49
C GLY A 371 21.82 9.00 -24.28
N LYS A 372 21.61 7.78 -23.79
CA LYS A 372 21.98 6.53 -24.49
C LYS A 372 20.72 5.71 -24.81
N SER A 373 20.59 5.26 -26.06
CA SER A 373 19.54 4.33 -26.46
C SER A 373 19.76 2.99 -25.77
N ILE A 374 18.68 2.44 -25.18
CA ILE A 374 18.70 1.17 -24.49
C ILE A 374 17.83 0.14 -25.22
N LYS A 375 18.16 -1.14 -25.02
CA LYS A 375 17.31 -2.26 -25.43
C LYS A 375 16.74 -2.95 -24.20
N ILE A 376 15.44 -3.14 -24.18
CA ILE A 376 14.76 -3.92 -23.14
C ILE A 376 15.06 -5.40 -23.38
N LYS A 377 15.73 -6.02 -22.40
CA LYS A 377 15.93 -7.48 -22.30
C LYS A 377 15.20 -7.89 -21.02
N GLY A 378 13.88 -8.01 -21.11
CA GLY A 378 13.01 -8.08 -19.96
C GLY A 378 12.25 -9.37 -19.81
N VAL A 379 11.71 -9.56 -18.61
CA VAL A 379 10.78 -10.63 -18.25
C VAL A 379 9.57 -10.05 -17.55
N ASN A 380 8.45 -10.78 -17.59
CA ASN A 380 7.32 -10.57 -16.72
C ASN A 380 7.52 -11.31 -15.41
N ARG A 381 7.14 -10.71 -14.28
CA ARG A 381 7.26 -11.31 -12.96
C ARG A 381 5.95 -11.21 -12.20
N HIS A 382 5.38 -12.35 -11.82
CA HIS A 382 4.38 -12.40 -10.77
C HIS A 382 5.05 -12.39 -9.39
N ASP A 383 4.47 -11.64 -8.43
CA ASP A 383 4.93 -11.60 -7.04
C ASP A 383 4.29 -12.78 -6.28
N ILE A 384 4.87 -13.95 -6.46
CA ILE A 384 4.40 -15.22 -5.90
C ILE A 384 5.57 -16.14 -5.55
N ASP A 385 5.45 -16.84 -4.43
CA ASP A 385 6.38 -17.88 -3.97
C ASP A 385 5.70 -19.25 -4.06
N PRO A 386 6.42 -20.32 -4.49
CA PRO A 386 5.83 -21.64 -4.64
C PRO A 386 5.36 -22.28 -3.33
N THR A 387 5.90 -21.83 -2.18
CA THR A 387 5.58 -22.35 -0.85
C THR A 387 4.62 -21.43 -0.08
N ASP A 388 4.91 -20.14 -0.09
CA ASP A 388 4.22 -19.14 0.75
C ASP A 388 3.21 -18.27 -0.04
N GLY A 389 3.03 -18.57 -1.33
CA GLY A 389 2.10 -17.89 -2.20
C GLY A 389 2.44 -16.41 -2.33
N ARG A 390 1.53 -15.52 -1.94
CA ARG A 390 1.74 -14.07 -2.04
C ARG A 390 2.59 -13.47 -0.92
N ALA A 391 2.88 -14.22 0.15
CA ALA A 391 3.76 -13.80 1.22
C ALA A 391 5.23 -14.01 0.83
N VAL A 392 5.66 -13.34 -0.25
CA VAL A 392 6.99 -13.49 -0.82
C VAL A 392 8.04 -12.96 0.13
N SER A 393 9.02 -13.81 0.47
CA SER A 393 10.09 -13.43 1.38
C SER A 393 11.12 -12.50 0.71
N LYS A 394 11.82 -11.68 1.52
CA LYS A 394 12.93 -10.85 1.03
C LYS A 394 14.03 -11.69 0.35
N ALA A 395 14.27 -12.90 0.84
CA ALA A 395 15.23 -13.83 0.24
C ALA A 395 14.79 -14.30 -1.15
N SER A 396 13.50 -14.59 -1.34
CA SER A 396 12.94 -14.97 -2.63
C SER A 396 13.04 -13.82 -3.64
N MET A 397 12.68 -12.59 -3.24
CA MET A 397 12.81 -11.39 -4.09
C MET A 397 14.27 -11.12 -4.49
N LEU A 398 15.21 -11.24 -3.53
CA LEU A 398 16.63 -11.09 -3.82
C LEU A 398 17.12 -12.15 -4.82
N ARG A 399 16.68 -13.40 -4.65
CA ARG A 399 17.03 -14.49 -5.56
C ARG A 399 16.57 -14.24 -7.00
N ASP A 400 15.36 -13.68 -7.17
CA ASP A 400 14.86 -13.29 -8.49
C ASP A 400 15.79 -12.26 -9.16
N VAL A 401 16.15 -11.21 -8.43
CA VAL A 401 17.01 -10.14 -8.96
C VAL A 401 18.41 -10.63 -9.26
N GLU A 402 18.99 -11.52 -8.43
CA GLU A 402 20.26 -12.19 -8.71
C GLU A 402 20.21 -13.02 -9.98
N LEU A 403 19.11 -13.76 -10.20
CA LEU A 403 18.89 -14.51 -11.43
C LEU A 403 18.78 -13.58 -12.64
N PHE A 404 18.09 -12.44 -12.53
CA PHE A 404 18.04 -11.46 -13.62
C PHE A 404 19.45 -11.03 -14.03
N LYS A 405 20.32 -10.71 -13.07
CA LYS A 405 21.71 -10.34 -13.38
C LYS A 405 22.50 -11.49 -13.99
N GLN A 406 22.36 -12.72 -13.49
CA GLN A 406 23.04 -13.90 -14.01
C GLN A 406 22.67 -14.20 -15.47
N PHE A 407 21.41 -13.96 -15.85
CA PHE A 407 20.90 -14.18 -17.21
C PHE A 407 20.91 -12.94 -18.10
N ASN A 408 21.60 -11.86 -17.70
CA ASN A 408 21.66 -10.59 -18.45
C ASN A 408 20.28 -9.98 -18.76
N ILE A 409 19.33 -10.18 -17.87
CA ILE A 409 18.05 -9.50 -17.90
C ILE A 409 18.24 -8.11 -17.27
N ASN A 410 17.84 -7.07 -17.98
CA ASN A 410 17.98 -5.69 -17.51
C ASN A 410 16.67 -5.02 -17.16
N THR A 411 15.52 -5.67 -17.42
CA THR A 411 14.20 -5.08 -17.25
C THR A 411 13.22 -6.11 -16.70
N VAL A 412 12.35 -5.69 -15.80
CA VAL A 412 11.22 -6.48 -15.31
C VAL A 412 9.93 -5.67 -15.46
N ARG A 413 8.85 -6.33 -15.91
CA ARG A 413 7.48 -5.84 -15.78
C ARG A 413 6.86 -6.49 -14.55
N THR A 414 6.32 -5.67 -13.64
CA THR A 414 5.60 -6.16 -12.46
C THR A 414 4.21 -6.63 -12.86
N SER A 415 4.15 -7.74 -13.58
CA SER A 415 2.91 -8.26 -14.13
C SER A 415 2.08 -8.98 -13.05
N HIS A 416 0.83 -8.56 -12.74
CA HIS A 416 0.17 -7.41 -13.37
C HIS A 416 -0.31 -6.49 -12.25
N TYR A 417 0.61 -6.11 -11.34
CA TYR A 417 0.31 -5.32 -10.14
C TYR A 417 1.59 -4.86 -9.43
N PRO A 418 1.54 -3.80 -8.63
CA PRO A 418 2.68 -3.31 -7.87
C PRO A 418 3.20 -4.37 -6.87
N ASN A 419 4.52 -4.57 -6.89
CA ASN A 419 5.20 -5.54 -6.01
C ASN A 419 5.47 -4.93 -4.62
N ASP A 420 6.12 -5.71 -3.75
CA ASP A 420 6.60 -5.23 -2.45
C ASP A 420 7.64 -4.12 -2.63
N PRO A 421 7.62 -3.02 -1.84
CA PRO A 421 8.62 -1.94 -1.94
C PRO A 421 10.07 -2.41 -1.86
N TYR A 422 10.34 -3.50 -1.15
CA TYR A 422 11.69 -4.07 -1.07
C TYR A 422 12.20 -4.56 -2.44
N PHE A 423 11.30 -5.06 -3.30
CA PHE A 423 11.68 -5.49 -4.65
C PHE A 423 12.16 -4.31 -5.50
N TYR A 424 11.52 -3.14 -5.42
CA TYR A 424 11.98 -1.94 -6.12
C TYR A 424 13.32 -1.44 -5.58
N ASN A 425 13.55 -1.48 -4.26
CA ASN A 425 14.85 -1.19 -3.67
C ASN A 425 15.96 -2.11 -4.23
N LEU A 426 15.66 -3.39 -4.42
CA LEU A 426 16.60 -4.32 -5.07
C LEU A 426 16.84 -3.95 -6.54
N CYS A 427 15.78 -3.61 -7.29
CA CYS A 427 15.91 -3.16 -8.68
C CYS A 427 16.76 -1.89 -8.78
N ASP A 428 16.58 -0.93 -7.87
CA ASP A 428 17.40 0.28 -7.79
C ASP A 428 18.89 -0.05 -7.57
N ARG A 429 19.19 -0.95 -6.63
CA ARG A 429 20.55 -1.31 -6.21
C ARG A 429 21.29 -2.20 -7.20
N TYR A 430 20.57 -3.13 -7.82
CA TYR A 430 21.18 -4.07 -8.77
C TYR A 430 21.14 -3.56 -10.22
N GLY A 431 20.47 -2.44 -10.49
CA GLY A 431 20.34 -1.90 -11.84
C GLY A 431 19.43 -2.78 -12.71
N ILE A 432 18.15 -2.82 -12.37
CA ILE A 432 17.09 -3.44 -13.18
C ILE A 432 16.06 -2.36 -13.48
N TYR A 433 15.79 -2.12 -14.76
CA TYR A 433 14.68 -1.25 -15.15
C TYR A 433 13.34 -1.91 -14.79
N VAL A 434 12.39 -1.10 -14.34
CA VAL A 434 11.06 -1.56 -13.97
C VAL A 434 10.01 -0.89 -14.84
N ILE A 435 9.14 -1.70 -15.41
CA ILE A 435 7.83 -1.28 -15.92
C ILE A 435 6.85 -1.59 -14.79
N ASP A 436 6.46 -0.55 -14.06
CA ASP A 436 5.59 -0.69 -12.90
C ASP A 436 4.14 -0.64 -13.33
N GLU A 437 3.38 -1.69 -12.98
CA GLU A 437 2.05 -1.89 -13.51
C GLU A 437 0.99 -1.80 -12.42
N ALA A 438 -0.06 -1.03 -12.72
CA ALA A 438 -1.18 -0.83 -11.82
C ALA A 438 -2.01 -2.11 -11.65
N ASN A 439 -2.57 -2.30 -10.47
CA ASN A 439 -3.45 -3.42 -10.13
C ASN A 439 -4.84 -3.23 -10.75
N VAL A 440 -4.90 -3.29 -12.08
CA VAL A 440 -6.11 -3.12 -12.89
C VAL A 440 -6.14 -4.19 -13.97
N GLU A 441 -7.07 -5.13 -13.82
CA GLU A 441 -7.38 -6.14 -14.82
C GLU A 441 -8.85 -6.54 -14.69
N SER A 442 -9.58 -6.52 -15.79
CA SER A 442 -11.01 -6.88 -15.84
C SER A 442 -11.33 -7.80 -17.02
N HIS A 443 -10.39 -8.71 -17.33
CA HIS A 443 -10.41 -9.55 -18.53
C HIS A 443 -11.74 -10.32 -18.70
N GLY A 444 -12.28 -10.88 -17.62
CA GLY A 444 -13.56 -11.61 -17.62
C GLY A 444 -14.79 -10.76 -17.93
N MET A 445 -14.67 -9.42 -17.97
CA MET A 445 -15.72 -8.51 -18.46
C MET A 445 -15.64 -8.24 -19.96
N GLY A 446 -14.58 -8.74 -20.65
CA GLY A 446 -14.35 -8.45 -22.07
C GLY A 446 -13.82 -7.03 -22.31
N TYR A 447 -13.62 -6.69 -23.59
CA TYR A 447 -12.98 -5.43 -24.03
C TYR A 447 -13.94 -4.43 -24.69
N GLY A 448 -15.23 -4.75 -24.76
CA GLY A 448 -16.26 -3.89 -25.37
C GLY A 448 -16.97 -3.02 -24.36
N ASP A 449 -18.23 -2.73 -24.65
CA ASP A 449 -19.10 -1.90 -23.81
C ASP A 449 -19.34 -2.49 -22.41
N GLU A 450 -19.07 -3.78 -22.22
CA GLU A 450 -19.17 -4.48 -20.94
C GLU A 450 -17.95 -4.24 -20.04
N SER A 451 -16.83 -3.75 -20.57
CA SER A 451 -15.64 -3.41 -19.77
C SER A 451 -15.97 -2.35 -18.73
N LEU A 452 -15.48 -2.57 -17.49
CA LEU A 452 -15.67 -1.64 -16.37
C LEU A 452 -15.03 -0.27 -16.63
N GLY A 453 -14.06 -0.17 -17.53
CA GLY A 453 -13.45 1.08 -17.97
C GLY A 453 -14.45 2.07 -18.61
N HIS A 454 -15.58 1.59 -19.14
CA HIS A 454 -16.67 2.41 -19.69
C HIS A 454 -17.71 2.84 -18.65
N VAL A 455 -17.71 2.28 -17.47
CA VAL A 455 -18.69 2.53 -16.41
C VAL A 455 -18.22 3.62 -15.47
N LYS A 456 -18.89 4.76 -15.47
CA LYS A 456 -18.47 5.96 -14.73
C LYS A 456 -18.30 5.75 -13.23
N SER A 457 -19.12 4.93 -12.59
CA SER A 457 -19.01 4.64 -11.14
C SER A 457 -17.69 3.94 -10.77
N TRP A 458 -17.05 3.24 -11.72
CA TRP A 458 -15.75 2.58 -11.54
C TRP A 458 -14.55 3.47 -11.81
N GLN A 459 -14.76 4.73 -12.24
CA GLN A 459 -13.66 5.64 -12.57
C GLN A 459 -12.70 5.86 -11.40
N GLU A 460 -13.22 6.09 -10.20
CA GLU A 460 -12.39 6.34 -9.01
C GLU A 460 -11.57 5.10 -8.65
N ALA A 461 -12.15 3.91 -8.75
CA ALA A 461 -11.45 2.65 -8.49
C ALA A 461 -10.26 2.43 -9.44
N HIS A 462 -10.41 2.74 -10.74
CA HIS A 462 -9.30 2.67 -11.71
C HIS A 462 -8.24 3.74 -11.43
N VAL A 463 -8.65 5.00 -11.32
CA VAL A 463 -7.72 6.13 -11.17
C VAL A 463 -6.94 6.03 -9.85
N SER A 464 -7.61 5.66 -8.74
CA SER A 464 -6.94 5.56 -7.45
C SER A 464 -5.85 4.48 -7.43
N ARG A 465 -6.06 3.33 -8.08
CA ARG A 465 -5.05 2.26 -8.20
C ARG A 465 -3.80 2.74 -8.92
N ILE A 466 -3.96 3.44 -10.05
CA ILE A 466 -2.85 4.00 -10.84
C ILE A 466 -2.13 5.09 -10.05
N MET A 467 -2.88 6.05 -9.49
CA MET A 467 -2.29 7.18 -8.75
C MET A 467 -1.59 6.73 -7.48
N ASN A 468 -2.16 5.78 -6.72
CA ASN A 468 -1.55 5.27 -5.50
C ASN A 468 -0.23 4.52 -5.77
N MET A 469 -0.15 3.76 -6.87
CA MET A 469 1.10 3.15 -7.33
C MET A 469 2.15 4.22 -7.64
N MET A 470 1.81 5.19 -8.47
CA MET A 470 2.73 6.28 -8.83
C MET A 470 3.20 7.07 -7.60
N GLU A 471 2.31 7.41 -6.69
CA GLU A 471 2.65 8.15 -5.46
C GLU A 471 3.58 7.35 -4.55
N ARG A 472 3.41 6.03 -4.46
CA ARG A 472 4.28 5.17 -3.67
C ARG A 472 5.69 5.06 -4.28
N ASP A 473 5.77 4.87 -5.59
CA ASP A 473 6.99 4.40 -6.26
C ASP A 473 7.73 5.50 -7.05
N LYS A 474 7.23 6.74 -7.06
CA LYS A 474 7.72 7.88 -7.86
C LYS A 474 9.19 8.26 -7.64
N ASN A 475 9.81 7.87 -6.53
CA ASN A 475 11.22 8.17 -6.23
C ASN A 475 12.18 7.03 -6.61
N HIS A 476 11.68 5.85 -7.03
CA HIS A 476 12.54 4.74 -7.47
C HIS A 476 13.15 5.02 -8.84
N PRO A 477 14.49 5.14 -8.95
CA PRO A 477 15.12 5.38 -10.25
C PRO A 477 14.98 4.21 -11.21
N SER A 478 14.76 3.00 -10.73
CA SER A 478 14.51 1.81 -11.55
C SER A 478 13.21 1.90 -12.35
N VAL A 479 12.19 2.56 -11.83
CA VAL A 479 10.89 2.71 -12.52
C VAL A 479 11.06 3.69 -13.68
N ILE A 480 11.09 3.16 -14.90
CA ILE A 480 11.27 3.94 -16.14
C ILE A 480 10.00 4.07 -16.96
N MET A 481 8.96 3.31 -16.63
CA MET A 481 7.67 3.30 -17.33
C MET A 481 6.55 2.94 -16.36
N TRP A 482 5.42 3.60 -16.49
CA TRP A 482 4.17 3.29 -15.80
C TRP A 482 3.22 2.58 -16.76
N SER A 483 2.72 1.42 -16.34
CA SER A 483 1.69 0.68 -17.05
C SER A 483 0.35 0.85 -16.34
N LEU A 484 -0.70 1.15 -17.09
CA LEU A 484 -2.01 1.48 -16.52
C LEU A 484 -2.80 0.24 -16.11
N GLY A 485 -2.34 -0.93 -16.46
CA GLY A 485 -2.95 -2.22 -16.16
C GLY A 485 -2.76 -3.23 -17.27
N ASN A 486 -3.39 -4.38 -17.11
CA ASN A 486 -3.39 -5.49 -18.06
C ASN A 486 -4.83 -5.81 -18.43
N GLU A 487 -5.10 -6.20 -19.66
CA GLU A 487 -6.35 -6.81 -20.14
C GLU A 487 -7.66 -6.22 -19.52
N ALA A 488 -7.77 -4.86 -19.53
CA ALA A 488 -8.89 -4.09 -18.96
C ALA A 488 -9.59 -3.20 -20.00
#